data_1b53f21a95f19bc205b2aa8d6ed9c4a2
#
_entry.id   1b53f21a95f19bc205b2aa8d6ed9c4a2
#
_cell.length_a   1.000
_cell.length_b   1.000
_cell.length_c   1.000
_cell.angle_alpha   90.00
_cell.angle_beta   90.00
_cell.angle_gamma   90.00
#
_symmetry.space_group_name_H-M   'P 1'
#
loop_
_entity.id
_entity.type
_entity.pdbx_description
1 polymer ?
#
loop_
_entity_poly.entity_id
_entity_poly.type
_entity_poly.pdbx_seq_one_letter_code
_entity_poly.pdbx_strand_id
1 'polypeptide(L)'
;VRKGGTLIVIGGAIDALAADQGFGIKHKESQAGANAPVSYGSQERDQISDAITGAIYPCIIDKSNPMVFGYDFYYTLRQGATSYQIDGKPAFALAKNATAVNGFVGARVKAQQSEAHIAGSVPYGRGTIVYFIDNPLFRGFWESGKLMVANSIYFVNQ
;
A
#
# COMPACT_ATOMS: atom_id res chain seq x y z
N VAL A 1 -11.26 -7.62 -16.78
CA VAL A 1 -10.02 -6.82 -16.89
C VAL A 1 -9.21 -7.25 -18.10
N ARG A 2 -8.83 -8.53 -18.24
CA ARG A 2 -7.93 -9.03 -19.31
C ARG A 2 -8.37 -8.64 -20.75
N LYS A 3 -9.69 -8.49 -21.01
CA LYS A 3 -10.24 -8.07 -22.30
C LYS A 3 -10.39 -6.54 -22.43
N GLY A 4 -10.05 -5.79 -21.42
CA GLY A 4 -10.21 -4.34 -21.25
C GLY A 4 -10.91 -4.01 -19.93
N GLY A 5 -10.98 -2.73 -19.61
CA GLY A 5 -11.59 -2.21 -18.37
C GLY A 5 -10.61 -2.11 -17.19
N THR A 6 -11.07 -1.48 -16.13
CA THR A 6 -10.27 -1.19 -14.93
C THR A 6 -10.85 -1.93 -13.72
N LEU A 7 -9.97 -2.60 -12.96
CA LEU A 7 -10.29 -3.17 -11.65
C LEU A 7 -9.62 -2.29 -10.59
N ILE A 8 -10.38 -1.78 -9.64
CA ILE A 8 -9.86 -1.03 -8.50
C ILE A 8 -9.94 -1.92 -7.26
N VAL A 9 -8.80 -2.16 -6.61
CA VAL A 9 -8.70 -2.96 -5.38
C VAL A 9 -8.18 -2.12 -4.23
N ILE A 10 -8.76 -2.30 -3.05
CA ILE A 10 -8.48 -1.48 -1.87
C ILE A 10 -8.22 -2.39 -0.66
N GLY A 11 -7.11 -2.13 0.03
CA GLY A 11 -6.77 -2.81 1.28
C GLY A 11 -6.68 -4.32 1.12
N GLY A 12 -7.27 -5.06 2.05
CA GLY A 12 -7.20 -6.54 2.08
C GLY A 12 -7.71 -7.25 0.81
N ALA A 13 -8.45 -6.58 -0.08
CA ALA A 13 -8.82 -7.17 -1.38
C ALA A 13 -7.60 -7.48 -2.28
N ILE A 14 -6.47 -6.84 -2.02
CA ILE A 14 -5.21 -7.07 -2.73
C ILE A 14 -4.68 -8.49 -2.45
N ASP A 15 -4.94 -9.04 -1.28
CA ASP A 15 -4.49 -10.39 -0.89
C ASP A 15 -5.00 -11.46 -1.87
N ALA A 16 -6.22 -11.30 -2.37
CA ALA A 16 -6.79 -12.21 -3.36
C ALA A 16 -6.02 -12.17 -4.70
N LEU A 17 -5.45 -11.02 -5.06
CA LEU A 17 -4.61 -10.88 -6.25
C LEU A 17 -3.18 -11.36 -5.99
N ALA A 18 -2.65 -11.14 -4.79
CA ALA A 18 -1.32 -11.58 -4.40
C ALA A 18 -1.20 -13.11 -4.28
N ALA A 19 -2.31 -13.81 -4.07
CA ALA A 19 -2.38 -15.26 -4.07
C ALA A 19 -2.21 -15.88 -5.47
N ASP A 20 -2.46 -15.10 -6.54
CA ASP A 20 -2.33 -15.53 -7.94
C ASP A 20 -1.13 -14.83 -8.59
N GLN A 21 -0.15 -15.59 -9.05
CA GLN A 21 1.06 -15.06 -9.67
C GLN A 21 0.82 -14.29 -10.99
N GLY A 22 -0.38 -14.39 -11.56
CA GLY A 22 -0.74 -13.77 -12.83
C GLY A 22 -0.90 -12.25 -12.79
N PHE A 23 -0.98 -11.64 -11.59
CA PHE A 23 -1.29 -10.21 -11.45
C PHE A 23 -0.08 -9.30 -11.22
N GLY A 24 1.13 -9.86 -11.09
CA GLY A 24 2.32 -9.05 -10.80
C GLY A 24 2.32 -8.40 -9.41
N ILE A 25 1.53 -8.97 -8.49
CA ILE A 25 1.39 -8.51 -7.10
C ILE A 25 1.77 -9.68 -6.19
N LYS A 26 2.71 -9.48 -5.27
CA LYS A 26 3.15 -10.49 -4.31
C LYS A 26 3.27 -9.87 -2.92
N HIS A 27 3.04 -10.66 -1.88
CA HIS A 27 3.43 -10.23 -0.54
C HIS A 27 4.94 -9.99 -0.49
N LYS A 28 5.34 -8.86 0.07
CA LYS A 28 6.74 -8.63 0.44
C LYS A 28 6.99 -9.48 1.69
N GLU A 29 7.92 -10.43 1.59
CA GLU A 29 8.25 -11.30 2.72
C GLU A 29 8.62 -10.46 3.94
N SER A 30 7.92 -10.74 5.04
CA SER A 30 8.30 -10.20 6.34
C SER A 30 9.57 -10.92 6.80
N GLN A 31 10.60 -10.16 7.16
CA GLN A 31 11.74 -10.70 7.90
C GLN A 31 11.38 -10.98 9.39
N ALA A 32 10.10 -11.09 9.71
CA ALA A 32 9.64 -11.57 11.00
C ALA A 32 10.17 -12.99 11.18
N GLY A 33 11.02 -13.17 12.16
CA GLY A 33 11.78 -14.41 12.39
C GLY A 33 10.88 -15.63 12.34
N ALA A 34 11.23 -16.55 11.44
CA ALA A 34 10.54 -17.81 11.26
C ALA A 34 10.46 -18.57 12.59
N ASN A 35 9.22 -18.92 13.00
CA ASN A 35 8.85 -20.09 13.81
C ASN A 35 9.81 -20.55 14.91
N ALA A 36 10.38 -19.70 15.73
CA ALA A 36 10.87 -20.12 17.03
C ALA A 36 9.67 -20.25 17.99
N PRO A 37 9.60 -21.30 18.82
CA PRO A 37 8.54 -21.40 19.84
C PRO A 37 8.63 -20.18 20.75
N VAL A 38 7.64 -19.30 20.63
CA VAL A 38 7.60 -18.04 21.36
C VAL A 38 7.03 -18.32 22.74
N SER A 39 7.75 -17.94 23.80
CA SER A 39 7.21 -18.03 25.16
C SER A 39 5.99 -17.14 25.31
N TYR A 40 5.01 -17.56 26.10
CA TYR A 40 3.74 -16.84 26.27
C TYR A 40 3.94 -15.36 26.67
N GLY A 41 4.96 -15.05 27.44
CA GLY A 41 5.28 -13.67 27.88
C GLY A 41 5.95 -12.79 26.80
N SER A 42 6.40 -13.37 25.68
CA SER A 42 6.97 -12.61 24.56
C SER A 42 5.97 -12.36 23.42
N GLN A 43 4.87 -13.12 23.36
CA GLN A 43 3.85 -13.01 22.31
C GLN A 43 3.26 -11.61 22.21
N GLU A 44 2.94 -10.99 23.32
CA GLU A 44 2.37 -9.63 23.34
C GLU A 44 3.35 -8.58 22.82
N ARG A 45 4.64 -8.67 23.19
CA ARG A 45 5.71 -7.80 22.68
C ARG A 45 5.95 -8.01 21.19
N ASP A 46 5.89 -9.25 20.74
CA ASP A 46 6.07 -9.59 19.34
C ASP A 46 4.91 -9.05 18.49
N GLN A 47 3.67 -9.20 18.92
CA GLN A 47 2.50 -8.64 18.27
C GLN A 47 2.59 -7.10 18.15
N ILE A 48 3.02 -6.40 19.20
CA ILE A 48 3.23 -4.96 19.17
C ILE A 48 4.36 -4.59 18.19
N SER A 49 5.45 -5.35 18.19
CA SER A 49 6.60 -5.11 17.32
C SER A 49 6.29 -5.33 15.83
N ASP A 50 5.28 -6.16 15.54
CA ASP A 50 4.86 -6.51 14.18
C ASP A 50 3.64 -5.70 13.71
N ALA A 51 3.15 -4.74 14.51
CA ALA A 51 1.94 -3.99 14.22
C ALA A 51 2.20 -2.57 13.69
N ILE A 52 1.31 -2.13 12.82
CA ILE A 52 1.02 -0.71 12.54
C ILE A 52 -0.46 -0.51 12.85
N THR A 53 -0.77 0.25 13.89
CA THR A 53 -2.15 0.50 14.33
C THR A 53 -2.73 1.81 13.81
N GLY A 54 -2.03 2.42 12.89
CA GLY A 54 -2.31 3.72 12.29
C GLY A 54 -1.06 4.60 12.37
N ALA A 55 -0.48 4.92 11.21
CA ALA A 55 0.70 5.77 11.12
C ALA A 55 0.67 6.62 9.86
N ILE A 56 1.00 7.90 10.00
CA ILE A 56 0.98 8.86 8.91
C ILE A 56 2.39 9.00 8.35
N TYR A 57 2.51 8.80 7.03
CA TYR A 57 3.77 8.91 6.30
C TYR A 57 3.67 9.91 5.15
N PRO A 58 4.70 10.73 4.93
CA PRO A 58 4.82 11.47 3.68
C PRO A 58 5.12 10.51 2.53
N CYS A 59 4.49 10.74 1.38
CA CYS A 59 4.68 9.96 0.17
C CYS A 59 5.54 10.68 -0.86
N ILE A 60 6.36 9.92 -1.56
CA ILE A 60 6.89 10.31 -2.86
C ILE A 60 5.77 10.09 -3.89
N ILE A 61 5.61 11.05 -4.79
CA ILE A 61 4.58 11.02 -5.83
C ILE A 61 5.23 11.03 -7.22
N ASP A 62 4.71 10.21 -8.13
CA ASP A 62 5.12 10.21 -9.53
C ASP A 62 4.21 11.10 -10.35
N LYS A 63 4.60 12.34 -10.58
CA LYS A 63 3.81 13.33 -11.33
C LYS A 63 3.52 12.94 -12.80
N SER A 64 4.14 11.89 -13.33
CA SER A 64 3.82 11.35 -14.64
C SER A 64 2.61 10.40 -14.63
N ASN A 65 2.19 9.93 -13.45
CA ASN A 65 1.06 9.02 -13.32
C ASN A 65 -0.27 9.80 -13.23
N PRO A 66 -1.30 9.47 -14.02
CA PRO A 66 -2.58 10.19 -14.00
C PRO A 66 -3.29 10.17 -12.65
N MET A 67 -3.05 9.16 -11.80
CA MET A 67 -3.60 9.12 -10.45
C MET A 67 -3.14 10.29 -9.56
N VAL A 68 -2.02 10.93 -9.91
CA VAL A 68 -1.39 12.02 -9.14
C VAL A 68 -1.91 13.40 -9.57
N PHE A 69 -2.77 13.48 -10.57
CA PHE A 69 -3.28 14.76 -11.05
C PHE A 69 -3.89 15.59 -9.90
N GLY A 70 -3.44 16.85 -9.77
CA GLY A 70 -3.87 17.75 -8.71
C GLY A 70 -3.13 17.61 -7.37
N TYR A 71 -2.12 16.71 -7.27
CA TYR A 71 -1.30 16.59 -6.06
C TYR A 71 0.05 17.29 -6.23
N ASP A 72 0.40 18.10 -5.22
CA ASP A 72 1.77 18.57 -5.00
C ASP A 72 2.48 17.76 -3.92
N PHE A 73 1.73 17.26 -2.95
CA PHE A 73 2.20 16.37 -1.89
C PHE A 73 1.06 15.45 -1.44
N TYR A 74 1.39 14.35 -0.78
CA TYR A 74 0.43 13.43 -0.19
C TYR A 74 0.98 12.81 1.09
N TYR A 75 0.12 12.69 2.08
CA TYR A 75 0.37 11.88 3.28
C TYR A 75 -0.58 10.68 3.27
N THR A 76 -0.03 9.50 3.45
CA THR A 76 -0.84 8.28 3.60
C THR A 76 -1.05 7.95 5.06
N LEU A 77 -2.21 7.37 5.37
CA LEU A 77 -2.48 6.71 6.64
C LEU A 77 -2.28 5.21 6.46
N ARG A 78 -1.14 4.68 6.92
CA ARG A 78 -0.90 3.24 6.97
C ARG A 78 -1.80 2.62 8.03
N GLN A 79 -2.63 1.66 7.61
CA GLN A 79 -3.64 1.00 8.46
C GLN A 79 -3.22 -0.40 8.86
N GLY A 80 -2.12 -0.91 8.33
CA GLY A 80 -1.56 -2.22 8.61
C GLY A 80 -0.10 -2.33 8.22
N ALA A 81 0.53 -3.40 8.68
CA ALA A 81 1.94 -3.69 8.45
C ALA A 81 2.23 -4.31 7.08
N THR A 82 1.23 -4.90 6.43
CA THR A 82 1.38 -5.63 5.17
C THR A 82 1.94 -4.73 4.08
N SER A 83 2.96 -5.23 3.40
CA SER A 83 3.57 -4.58 2.24
C SER A 83 3.61 -5.56 1.07
N TYR A 84 3.53 -5.03 -0.14
CA TYR A 84 3.53 -5.83 -1.36
C TYR A 84 4.69 -5.42 -2.25
N GLN A 85 5.22 -6.40 -2.96
CA GLN A 85 6.05 -6.19 -4.14
C GLN A 85 5.12 -6.21 -5.34
N ILE A 86 5.10 -5.11 -6.09
CA ILE A 86 4.17 -4.92 -7.20
C ILE A 86 4.98 -4.51 -8.43
N ASP A 87 4.69 -5.13 -9.55
CA ASP A 87 5.36 -4.83 -10.81
C ASP A 87 5.06 -3.39 -11.25
N GLY A 88 6.06 -2.74 -11.81
CA GLY A 88 5.95 -1.36 -12.28
C GLY A 88 6.22 -0.30 -11.23
N LYS A 89 6.02 0.95 -11.62
CA LYS A 89 6.29 2.14 -10.79
C LYS A 89 5.02 2.61 -10.09
N PRO A 90 5.04 2.77 -8.75
CA PRO A 90 3.87 3.27 -8.03
C PRO A 90 3.59 4.74 -8.33
N ALA A 91 2.32 5.14 -8.30
CA ALA A 91 1.93 6.55 -8.32
C ALA A 91 2.29 7.25 -7.00
N PHE A 92 2.13 6.51 -5.90
CA PHE A 92 2.45 6.94 -4.53
C PHE A 92 3.24 5.84 -3.83
N ALA A 93 4.37 6.21 -3.23
CA ALA A 93 5.24 5.31 -2.48
C ALA A 93 5.82 5.99 -1.25
N LEU A 94 6.31 5.20 -0.30
CA LEU A 94 7.14 5.71 0.78
C LEU A 94 8.58 5.90 0.30
N ALA A 95 9.26 6.90 0.87
CA ALA A 95 10.67 7.12 0.60
C ALA A 95 11.53 5.97 1.15
N LYS A 96 12.76 5.86 0.65
CA LYS A 96 13.79 5.04 1.30
C LYS A 96 14.02 5.56 2.72
N ASN A 97 13.95 4.66 3.70
CA ASN A 97 14.03 5.00 5.12
C ASN A 97 12.95 5.98 5.61
N ALA A 98 11.76 5.94 5.01
CA ALA A 98 10.64 6.76 5.44
C ALA A 98 10.35 6.56 6.94
N THR A 99 10.07 7.67 7.63
CA THR A 99 9.65 7.67 9.02
C THR A 99 8.24 8.22 9.13
N ALA A 100 7.43 7.62 10.00
CA ALA A 100 6.12 8.15 10.30
C ALA A 100 6.25 9.52 10.98
N VAL A 101 5.44 10.48 10.53
CA VAL A 101 5.34 11.80 11.17
C VAL A 101 4.43 11.76 12.39
N ASN A 102 3.53 10.75 12.44
CA ASN A 102 2.65 10.50 13.58
C ASN A 102 2.16 9.05 13.57
N GLY A 103 1.68 8.58 14.71
CA GLY A 103 1.14 7.23 14.87
C GLY A 103 2.17 6.20 15.33
N PHE A 104 1.76 4.94 15.43
CA PHE A 104 2.58 3.86 15.96
C PHE A 104 3.04 2.92 14.85
N VAL A 105 4.33 2.60 14.86
CA VAL A 105 4.97 1.62 13.97
C VAL A 105 5.86 0.70 14.79
N GLY A 106 5.56 -0.57 14.78
CA GLY A 106 6.34 -1.59 15.46
C GLY A 106 7.77 -1.70 14.92
N ALA A 107 8.70 -2.01 15.79
CA ALA A 107 10.13 -1.99 15.47
C ALA A 107 10.51 -2.93 14.32
N ARG A 108 9.90 -4.12 14.25
CA ARG A 108 10.21 -5.12 13.22
C ARG A 108 9.67 -4.73 11.84
N VAL A 109 8.51 -4.06 11.79
CA VAL A 109 7.89 -3.67 10.51
C VAL A 109 8.40 -2.34 9.97
N LYS A 110 9.13 -1.58 10.77
CA LYS A 110 9.66 -0.27 10.37
C LYS A 110 10.53 -0.33 9.11
N ALA A 111 11.42 -1.32 9.03
CA ALA A 111 12.31 -1.49 7.87
C ALA A 111 11.53 -1.91 6.60
N GLN A 112 10.43 -2.63 6.74
CA GLN A 112 9.59 -3.08 5.62
C GLN A 112 8.84 -1.93 4.95
N GLN A 113 8.69 -0.78 5.63
CA GLN A 113 8.06 0.41 5.07
C GLN A 113 8.96 1.16 4.10
N SER A 114 10.26 0.84 4.05
CA SER A 114 11.18 1.45 3.08
C SER A 114 10.73 1.15 1.64
N GLU A 115 10.53 2.20 0.84
CA GLU A 115 10.12 2.11 -0.56
C GLU A 115 8.81 1.32 -0.77
N ALA A 116 7.95 1.25 0.25
CA ALA A 116 6.68 0.55 0.16
C ALA A 116 5.75 1.26 -0.83
N HIS A 117 5.14 0.48 -1.72
CA HIS A 117 4.07 0.96 -2.58
C HIS A 117 2.85 1.34 -1.73
N ILE A 118 2.19 2.45 -2.08
CA ILE A 118 0.96 2.91 -1.42
C ILE A 118 -0.22 2.84 -2.36
N ALA A 119 -0.08 3.36 -3.56
CA ALA A 119 -1.09 3.28 -4.60
C ALA A 119 -0.44 3.37 -5.98
N GLY A 120 -1.09 2.76 -6.96
CA GLY A 120 -0.61 2.79 -8.34
C GLY A 120 -1.47 1.94 -9.25
N SER A 121 -0.97 1.68 -10.44
CA SER A 121 -1.64 0.84 -11.42
C SER A 121 -0.67 -0.10 -12.12
N VAL A 122 -1.15 -1.29 -12.45
CA VAL A 122 -0.43 -2.27 -13.26
C VAL A 122 -1.28 -2.70 -14.46
N PRO A 123 -0.68 -2.84 -15.64
CA PRO A 123 -1.40 -3.33 -16.80
C PRO A 123 -1.75 -4.82 -16.62
N TYR A 124 -2.92 -5.23 -17.07
CA TYR A 124 -3.35 -6.62 -17.06
C TYR A 124 -4.10 -6.99 -18.34
N GLY A 125 -3.40 -7.60 -19.26
CA GLY A 125 -3.90 -7.84 -20.62
C GLY A 125 -4.15 -6.52 -21.35
N ARG A 126 -5.40 -6.24 -21.77
CA ARG A 126 -5.80 -4.96 -22.36
C ARG A 126 -6.42 -4.00 -21.33
N GLY A 127 -6.51 -4.40 -20.08
CA GLY A 127 -7.06 -3.59 -19.00
C GLY A 127 -6.00 -3.20 -17.98
N THR A 128 -6.44 -2.63 -16.87
CA THR A 128 -5.58 -2.12 -15.81
C THR A 128 -6.13 -2.52 -14.44
N ILE A 129 -5.23 -2.85 -13.53
CA ILE A 129 -5.54 -3.03 -12.11
C ILE A 129 -4.98 -1.81 -11.39
N VAL A 130 -5.85 -1.09 -10.72
CA VAL A 130 -5.49 -0.01 -9.78
C VAL A 130 -5.50 -0.58 -8.37
N TYR A 131 -4.45 -0.32 -7.61
CA TYR A 131 -4.33 -0.79 -6.24
C TYR A 131 -4.17 0.35 -5.25
N PHE A 132 -4.79 0.20 -4.08
CA PHE A 132 -4.59 1.04 -2.89
C PHE A 132 -4.26 0.11 -1.72
N ILE A 133 -3.04 0.17 -1.22
CA ILE A 133 -2.59 -0.73 -0.14
C ILE A 133 -3.41 -0.53 1.14
N ASP A 134 -3.66 0.71 1.49
CA ASP A 134 -4.59 1.09 2.55
C ASP A 134 -5.86 1.69 1.97
N ASN A 135 -6.91 1.81 2.79
CA ASN A 135 -8.14 2.45 2.36
C ASN A 135 -7.96 3.98 2.25
N PRO A 136 -7.92 4.55 1.04
CA PRO A 136 -7.72 5.99 0.85
C PRO A 136 -8.91 6.84 1.35
N LEU A 137 -10.07 6.21 1.53
CA LEU A 137 -11.30 6.85 2.02
C LEU A 137 -11.54 6.58 3.51
N PHE A 138 -10.48 6.30 4.28
CA PHE A 138 -10.59 5.85 5.66
C PHE A 138 -11.58 6.68 6.47
N ARG A 139 -12.64 6.01 6.96
CA ARG A 139 -13.73 6.57 7.77
C ARG A 139 -14.38 7.84 7.18
N GLY A 140 -14.23 8.09 5.87
CA GLY A 140 -14.80 9.26 5.18
C GLY A 140 -14.15 10.61 5.48
N PHE A 141 -13.20 10.68 6.43
CA PHE A 141 -12.56 11.95 6.80
C PHE A 141 -11.17 12.18 6.17
N TRP A 142 -10.56 11.15 5.56
CA TRP A 142 -9.27 11.30 4.88
C TRP A 142 -9.46 11.99 3.52
N GLU A 143 -9.70 13.29 3.55
CA GLU A 143 -10.11 14.09 2.37
C GLU A 143 -9.12 13.98 1.21
N SER A 144 -7.81 13.99 1.50
CA SER A 144 -6.77 13.92 0.46
C SER A 144 -6.81 12.61 -0.34
N GLY A 145 -7.37 11.53 0.19
CA GLY A 145 -7.52 10.26 -0.53
C GLY A 145 -8.65 10.26 -1.56
N LYS A 146 -9.65 11.12 -1.41
CA LYS A 146 -10.83 11.17 -2.31
C LYS A 146 -10.43 11.52 -3.74
N LEU A 147 -9.53 12.50 -3.91
CA LEU A 147 -9.04 12.90 -5.22
C LEU A 147 -8.31 11.74 -5.94
N MET A 148 -7.52 10.97 -5.20
CA MET A 148 -6.80 9.81 -5.76
C MET A 148 -7.76 8.75 -6.31
N VAL A 149 -8.85 8.46 -5.60
CA VAL A 149 -9.89 7.54 -6.07
C VAL A 149 -10.60 8.10 -7.29
N ALA A 150 -10.95 9.39 -7.29
CA ALA A 150 -11.55 10.04 -8.44
C ALA A 150 -10.64 9.97 -9.67
N ASN A 151 -9.35 10.31 -9.52
CA ASN A 151 -8.37 10.21 -10.60
C ASN A 151 -8.26 8.79 -11.15
N SER A 152 -8.33 7.77 -10.28
CA SER A 152 -8.30 6.37 -10.70
C SER A 152 -9.49 5.97 -11.58
N ILE A 153 -10.65 6.56 -11.32
CA ILE A 153 -11.87 6.29 -12.07
C ILE A 153 -11.87 7.03 -13.40
N TYR A 154 -11.43 8.29 -13.39
CA TYR A 154 -11.62 9.17 -14.54
C TYR A 154 -10.40 9.27 -15.47
N PHE A 155 -9.18 9.02 -14.98
CA PHE A 155 -7.96 9.27 -15.75
C PHE A 155 -7.09 8.02 -16.01
N VAL A 156 -7.33 6.92 -15.32
CA VAL A 156 -6.62 5.68 -15.62
C VAL A 156 -7.37 4.93 -16.72
N ASN A 157 -6.66 4.54 -17.79
CA ASN A 157 -7.20 3.88 -19.00
C ASN A 157 -8.02 4.78 -19.93
N GLN A 158 -7.69 6.04 -20.01
CA GLN A 158 -8.22 6.90 -21.07
C GLN A 158 -7.28 6.94 -22.27
#